data_bab7ddfe1515159b89ef373b1f463ae0
#
_entry.id   bab7ddfe1515159b89ef373b1f463ae0
#
_cell.length_a   1.000
_cell.length_b   1.000
_cell.length_c   1.000
_cell.angle_alpha   90.00
_cell.angle_beta   90.00
_cell.angle_gamma   90.00
#
_symmetry.space_group_name_H-M   'P 1'
#
loop_
_entity.id
_entity.type
_entity.pdbx_description
1 polymer ?
#
loop_
_entity_poly.entity_id
_entity_poly.type
_entity_poly.pdbx_seq_one_letter_code
_entity_poly.pdbx_strand_id
1 'polypeptide(L)'
;MAAVTTSVVLVVHDQLALTRACVESLQATSVPFELCVVDNASAADTVDYLDRLARTAPLRYRRNDDNVGLIRALNQGAELATGELLCFLHNDTEMREPRWLERLQGAVESSARIGLAGLYGVRRVRRDGRYVGRTIVHCLAGAETLHAPRVEVAAVDGVCLCLARDVLQAVGGFDEGYGFFHGYDRELSFAVRELGLRCAVVHAPFVHRGGGTRTGEHAPVPAALDLAQRREALARFARKWRHRLPADVRTPSERLRDWLGGPWRV
;
A
#
# COMPACT_ATOMS: atom_id res chain seq x y z
N MET A 1 -23.59 4.41 -16.34
CA MET A 1 -23.21 3.66 -15.12
C MET A 1 -22.87 4.68 -14.07
N ALA A 2 -23.33 4.54 -12.83
CA ALA A 2 -22.87 5.40 -11.74
C ALA A 2 -21.35 5.22 -11.59
N ALA A 3 -20.62 6.32 -11.32
CA ALA A 3 -19.17 6.22 -11.08
C ALA A 3 -18.96 5.43 -9.77
N VAL A 4 -18.05 4.45 -9.82
CA VAL A 4 -17.67 3.68 -8.63
C VAL A 4 -17.06 4.62 -7.61
N THR A 5 -17.57 4.61 -6.38
CA THR A 5 -17.06 5.47 -5.31
C THR A 5 -15.78 4.89 -4.71
N THR A 6 -14.76 5.72 -4.56
CA THR A 6 -13.48 5.30 -3.94
C THR A 6 -13.27 6.01 -2.63
N SER A 7 -12.88 5.25 -1.59
CA SER A 7 -12.39 5.81 -0.33
C SER A 7 -10.87 5.72 -0.28
N VAL A 8 -10.21 6.86 -0.09
CA VAL A 8 -8.78 6.93 0.21
C VAL A 8 -8.61 6.88 1.72
N VAL A 9 -7.91 5.87 2.22
CA VAL A 9 -7.69 5.61 3.65
C VAL A 9 -6.27 5.97 4.02
N LEU A 10 -6.10 6.86 4.98
CA LEU A 10 -4.83 7.23 5.59
C LEU A 10 -4.81 6.77 7.05
N VAL A 11 -3.75 6.07 7.45
CA VAL A 11 -3.43 5.86 8.87
C VAL A 11 -2.34 6.85 9.24
N VAL A 12 -2.59 7.64 10.27
CA VAL A 12 -1.69 8.70 10.74
C VAL A 12 -1.22 8.37 12.15
N HIS A 13 0.07 8.50 12.39
CA HIS A 13 0.67 8.52 13.71
C HIS A 13 1.81 9.53 13.69
N ASP A 14 1.57 10.69 14.29
CA ASP A 14 2.48 11.84 14.27
C ASP A 14 2.86 12.31 12.85
N GLN A 15 4.07 12.79 12.66
CA GLN A 15 4.62 13.21 11.37
C GLN A 15 3.75 14.27 10.66
N LEU A 16 3.32 15.29 11.40
CA LEU A 16 2.45 16.37 10.92
C LEU A 16 2.86 16.91 9.54
N ALA A 17 4.15 17.20 9.34
CA ALA A 17 4.63 17.78 8.09
C ALA A 17 4.41 16.85 6.89
N LEU A 18 4.64 15.55 7.07
CA LEU A 18 4.44 14.54 6.03
C LEU A 18 2.95 14.32 5.75
N THR A 19 2.15 14.20 6.82
CA THR A 19 0.69 14.06 6.72
C THR A 19 0.07 15.24 5.98
N ARG A 20 0.50 16.48 6.30
CA ARG A 20 0.03 17.69 5.62
C ARG A 20 0.39 17.65 4.13
N ALA A 21 1.64 17.38 3.78
CA ALA A 21 2.09 17.32 2.39
C ALA A 21 1.32 16.23 1.60
N CYS A 22 1.08 15.06 2.22
CA CYS A 22 0.25 14.01 1.65
C CYS A 22 -1.16 14.53 1.35
N VAL A 23 -1.89 15.04 2.35
CA VAL A 23 -3.27 15.55 2.20
C VAL A 23 -3.36 16.68 1.18
N GLU A 24 -2.42 17.63 1.19
CA GLU A 24 -2.37 18.71 0.21
C GLU A 24 -2.19 18.18 -1.22
N SER A 25 -1.36 17.14 -1.40
CA SER A 25 -1.16 16.53 -2.72
C SER A 25 -2.42 15.84 -3.26
N LEU A 26 -3.31 15.37 -2.39
CA LEU A 26 -4.58 14.75 -2.79
C LEU A 26 -5.61 15.75 -3.32
N GLN A 27 -5.49 17.04 -3.01
CA GLN A 27 -6.43 18.08 -3.46
C GLN A 27 -6.48 18.23 -5.00
N ALA A 28 -5.39 17.88 -5.69
CA ALA A 28 -5.30 17.92 -7.14
C ALA A 28 -5.86 16.67 -7.83
N THR A 29 -6.38 15.69 -7.10
CA THR A 29 -6.89 14.43 -7.67
C THR A 29 -8.05 14.68 -8.64
N SER A 30 -7.95 14.10 -9.85
CA SER A 30 -8.87 14.39 -10.98
C SER A 30 -10.27 13.79 -10.82
N VAL A 31 -10.42 12.80 -9.95
CA VAL A 31 -11.69 12.11 -9.69
C VAL A 31 -12.12 12.30 -8.23
N PRO A 32 -13.43 12.36 -7.96
CA PRO A 32 -13.92 12.49 -6.60
C PRO A 32 -13.58 11.23 -5.78
N PHE A 33 -13.30 11.41 -4.51
CA PHE A 33 -13.07 10.34 -3.54
C PHE A 33 -13.54 10.76 -2.14
N GLU A 34 -13.81 9.79 -1.31
CA GLU A 34 -14.02 9.97 0.13
C GLU A 34 -12.66 9.88 0.82
N LEU A 35 -12.33 10.84 1.68
CA LEU A 35 -11.14 10.75 2.53
C LEU A 35 -11.51 10.15 3.88
N CYS A 36 -10.82 9.09 4.27
CA CYS A 36 -10.94 8.43 5.57
C CYS A 36 -9.61 8.50 6.31
N VAL A 37 -9.59 9.06 7.51
CA VAL A 37 -8.38 9.19 8.31
C VAL A 37 -8.55 8.45 9.63
N VAL A 38 -7.63 7.54 9.93
CA VAL A 38 -7.47 6.91 11.24
C VAL A 38 -6.26 7.52 11.92
N ASP A 39 -6.49 8.35 12.92
CA ASP A 39 -5.45 8.87 13.81
C ASP A 39 -5.11 7.81 14.86
N ASN A 40 -3.94 7.26 14.76
CA ASN A 40 -3.49 6.15 15.58
C ASN A 40 -2.72 6.64 16.82
N ALA A 41 -3.37 7.50 17.62
CA ALA A 41 -2.85 8.15 18.82
C ALA A 41 -1.67 9.11 18.54
N SER A 42 -1.88 10.09 17.67
CA SER A 42 -0.89 11.14 17.40
C SER A 42 -0.80 12.17 18.53
N ALA A 43 0.31 12.91 18.57
CA ALA A 43 0.54 14.04 19.45
C ALA A 43 -0.37 15.24 19.10
N ALA A 44 -0.46 16.21 20.02
CA ALA A 44 -1.43 17.30 19.97
C ALA A 44 -1.39 18.14 18.69
N ASP A 45 -0.23 18.43 18.14
CA ASP A 45 -0.06 19.23 16.93
C ASP A 45 -0.68 18.56 15.69
N THR A 46 -0.52 17.25 15.57
CA THR A 46 -1.11 16.44 14.52
C THR A 46 -2.62 16.32 14.72
N VAL A 47 -3.07 16.09 15.93
CA VAL A 47 -4.49 16.06 16.29
C VAL A 47 -5.17 17.39 15.93
N ASP A 48 -4.61 18.51 16.35
CA ASP A 48 -5.14 19.85 16.05
C ASP A 48 -5.26 20.11 14.54
N TYR A 49 -4.33 19.58 13.75
CA TYR A 49 -4.40 19.65 12.29
C TYR A 49 -5.55 18.79 11.76
N LEU A 50 -5.65 17.54 12.19
CA LEU A 50 -6.69 16.61 11.73
C LEU A 50 -8.09 17.06 12.14
N ASP A 51 -8.25 17.60 13.35
CA ASP A 51 -9.50 18.17 13.83
C ASP A 51 -9.95 19.41 13.03
N ARG A 52 -9.00 20.28 12.65
CA ARG A 52 -9.29 21.41 11.74
C ARG A 52 -9.69 20.89 10.36
N LEU A 53 -8.96 19.91 9.83
CA LEU A 53 -9.27 19.31 8.53
C LEU A 53 -10.67 18.70 8.52
N ALA A 54 -11.06 17.97 9.57
CA ALA A 54 -12.39 17.36 9.73
C ALA A 54 -13.54 18.39 9.78
N ARG A 55 -13.25 19.63 10.24
CA ARG A 55 -14.24 20.72 10.23
C ARG A 55 -14.34 21.46 8.89
N THR A 56 -13.32 21.43 8.08
CA THR A 56 -13.21 22.25 6.86
C THR A 56 -13.34 21.46 5.56
N ALA A 57 -13.19 20.15 5.61
CA ALA A 57 -13.26 19.26 4.47
C ALA A 57 -14.16 18.05 4.75
N PRO A 58 -14.85 17.50 3.75
CA PRO A 58 -15.63 16.27 3.93
C PRO A 58 -14.69 15.09 4.09
N LEU A 59 -14.42 14.72 5.34
CA LEU A 59 -13.65 13.53 5.64
C LEU A 59 -14.31 12.71 6.75
N ARG A 60 -14.07 11.40 6.74
CA ARG A 60 -14.39 10.52 7.85
C ARG A 60 -13.16 10.38 8.74
N TYR A 61 -13.36 10.62 10.02
CA TYR A 61 -12.28 10.65 10.99
C TYR A 61 -12.55 9.74 12.17
N ARG A 62 -11.56 8.95 12.54
CA ARG A 62 -11.54 8.12 13.74
C ARG A 62 -10.22 8.33 14.45
N ARG A 63 -10.25 8.55 15.77
CA ARG A 63 -9.07 8.60 16.61
C ARG A 63 -9.03 7.39 17.53
N ASN A 64 -7.85 6.79 17.68
CA ASN A 64 -7.55 5.79 18.69
C ASN A 64 -6.92 6.46 19.93
N ASP A 65 -7.25 5.94 21.12
CA ASP A 65 -6.65 6.42 22.38
C ASP A 65 -5.19 5.97 22.49
N ASP A 66 -4.86 4.77 21.96
CA ASP A 66 -3.52 4.20 21.92
C ASP A 66 -3.13 3.83 20.50
N ASN A 67 -1.81 3.76 20.22
CA ASN A 67 -1.30 3.26 18.95
C ASN A 67 -1.53 1.74 18.85
N VAL A 68 -2.58 1.36 18.15
CA VAL A 68 -3.00 -0.06 17.97
C VAL A 68 -2.21 -0.82 16.91
N GLY A 69 -1.23 -0.17 16.29
CA GLY A 69 -0.46 -0.70 15.15
C GLY A 69 -1.11 -0.42 13.81
N LEU A 70 -0.27 -0.42 12.76
CA LEU A 70 -0.70 -0.09 11.40
C LEU A 70 -1.78 -1.05 10.88
N ILE A 71 -1.58 -2.36 11.07
CA ILE A 71 -2.46 -3.39 10.47
C ILE A 71 -3.89 -3.29 11.00
N ARG A 72 -4.04 -3.13 12.31
CA ARG A 72 -5.35 -2.94 12.93
C ARG A 72 -5.96 -1.60 12.52
N ALA A 73 -5.17 -0.53 12.46
CA ALA A 73 -5.65 0.78 12.01
C ALA A 73 -6.09 0.77 10.52
N LEU A 74 -5.46 -0.04 9.66
CA LEU A 74 -5.92 -0.24 8.27
C LEU A 74 -7.29 -0.92 8.22
N ASN A 75 -7.55 -1.95 9.06
CA ASN A 75 -8.86 -2.57 9.17
C ASN A 75 -9.92 -1.56 9.66
N GLN A 76 -9.59 -0.76 10.68
CA GLN A 76 -10.47 0.32 11.16
C GLN A 76 -10.77 1.35 10.05
N GLY A 77 -9.79 1.66 9.20
CA GLY A 77 -9.98 2.53 8.05
C GLY A 77 -10.89 1.91 7.00
N ALA A 78 -10.80 0.60 6.76
CA ALA A 78 -11.72 -0.12 5.88
C ALA A 78 -13.17 -0.14 6.40
N GLU A 79 -13.35 -0.24 7.72
CA GLU A 79 -14.66 -0.14 8.38
C GLU A 79 -15.26 1.28 8.28
N LEU A 80 -14.41 2.30 8.43
CA LEU A 80 -14.80 3.71 8.34
C LEU A 80 -15.23 4.12 6.93
N ALA A 81 -14.60 3.57 5.92
CA ALA A 81 -14.81 3.86 4.51
C ALA A 81 -16.17 3.36 4.01
N THR A 82 -16.77 4.06 3.02
CA THR A 82 -18.06 3.64 2.40
C THR A 82 -17.94 3.33 0.91
N GLY A 83 -16.83 3.69 0.26
CA GLY A 83 -16.60 3.47 -1.17
C GLY A 83 -16.57 1.99 -1.54
N GLU A 84 -16.92 1.69 -2.77
CA GLU A 84 -16.83 0.35 -3.37
C GLU A 84 -15.38 -0.05 -3.65
N LEU A 85 -14.51 0.93 -3.93
CA LEU A 85 -13.07 0.77 -3.97
C LEU A 85 -12.42 1.36 -2.74
N LEU A 86 -11.42 0.68 -2.21
CA LEU A 86 -10.62 1.11 -1.07
C LEU A 86 -9.18 1.34 -1.54
N CYS A 87 -8.65 2.52 -1.27
CA CYS A 87 -7.28 2.90 -1.60
C CYS A 87 -6.55 3.29 -0.32
N PHE A 88 -5.78 2.37 0.24
CA PHE A 88 -4.93 2.63 1.41
C PHE A 88 -3.64 3.29 0.94
N LEU A 89 -3.34 4.46 1.47
CA LEU A 89 -2.16 5.25 1.10
C LEU A 89 -1.36 5.60 2.36
N HIS A 90 -0.05 5.48 2.31
CA HIS A 90 0.80 5.95 3.41
C HIS A 90 0.75 7.48 3.53
N ASN A 91 0.68 7.99 4.77
CA ASN A 91 0.60 9.42 5.07
C ASN A 91 1.91 10.21 4.79
N ASP A 92 2.97 9.53 4.39
CA ASP A 92 4.25 10.11 3.95
C ASP A 92 4.45 10.03 2.42
N THR A 93 3.35 9.88 1.67
CA THR A 93 3.33 9.77 0.21
C THR A 93 2.69 11.01 -0.41
N GLU A 94 3.43 11.70 -1.29
CA GLU A 94 2.94 12.85 -2.05
C GLU A 94 2.65 12.43 -3.49
N MET A 95 1.41 12.59 -3.95
CA MET A 95 1.05 12.33 -5.34
C MET A 95 1.48 13.51 -6.22
N ARG A 96 2.06 13.19 -7.40
CA ARG A 96 2.60 14.20 -8.34
C ARG A 96 1.86 14.26 -9.66
N GLU A 97 0.79 13.51 -9.79
CA GLU A 97 -0.08 13.47 -10.96
C GLU A 97 -1.55 13.43 -10.54
N PRO A 98 -2.40 14.33 -11.05
CA PRO A 98 -3.82 14.35 -10.68
C PRO A 98 -4.57 13.06 -11.00
N ARG A 99 -4.20 12.33 -12.05
CA ARG A 99 -4.88 11.13 -12.52
C ARG A 99 -4.45 9.82 -11.84
N TRP A 100 -3.69 9.90 -10.76
CA TRP A 100 -3.16 8.72 -10.06
C TRP A 100 -4.24 7.75 -9.60
N LEU A 101 -5.33 8.29 -9.01
CA LEU A 101 -6.44 7.49 -8.49
C LEU A 101 -7.28 6.90 -9.64
N GLU A 102 -7.56 7.68 -10.68
CA GLU A 102 -8.22 7.22 -11.91
C GLU A 102 -7.48 6.03 -12.55
N ARG A 103 -6.14 6.05 -12.53
CA ARG A 103 -5.33 4.92 -13.05
C ARG A 103 -5.46 3.67 -12.20
N LEU A 104 -5.52 3.82 -10.87
CA LEU A 104 -5.74 2.69 -9.96
C LEU A 104 -7.15 2.11 -10.13
N GLN A 105 -8.17 2.96 -10.18
CA GLN A 105 -9.56 2.58 -10.46
C GLN A 105 -9.64 1.79 -11.78
N GLY A 106 -9.15 2.37 -12.86
CA GLY A 106 -9.16 1.73 -14.18
C GLY A 106 -8.37 0.41 -14.23
N ALA A 107 -7.35 0.23 -13.39
CA ALA A 107 -6.66 -1.05 -13.29
C ALA A 107 -7.54 -2.12 -12.62
N VAL A 108 -8.17 -1.80 -11.49
CA VAL A 108 -9.03 -2.73 -10.73
C VAL A 108 -10.31 -3.06 -11.52
N GLU A 109 -10.94 -2.07 -12.15
CA GLU A 109 -12.15 -2.25 -12.95
C GLU A 109 -11.91 -2.93 -14.31
N SER A 110 -10.66 -3.08 -14.71
CA SER A 110 -10.33 -3.66 -16.01
C SER A 110 -10.70 -5.14 -16.09
N SER A 111 -11.01 -5.61 -17.31
CA SER A 111 -11.25 -7.04 -17.62
C SER A 111 -10.04 -7.95 -17.32
N ALA A 112 -8.91 -7.39 -16.90
CA ALA A 112 -7.66 -8.10 -16.65
C ALA A 112 -7.63 -8.88 -15.32
N ARG A 113 -8.73 -8.93 -14.56
CA ARG A 113 -8.83 -9.61 -13.26
C ARG A 113 -7.78 -9.12 -12.25
N ILE A 114 -7.53 -7.81 -12.22
CA ILE A 114 -6.66 -7.20 -11.22
C ILE A 114 -7.48 -7.06 -9.93
N GLY A 115 -7.10 -7.79 -8.89
CA GLY A 115 -7.72 -7.71 -7.58
C GLY A 115 -7.03 -6.76 -6.63
N LEU A 116 -5.77 -6.39 -6.93
CA LEU A 116 -5.01 -5.42 -6.13
C LEU A 116 -4.12 -4.60 -7.06
N ALA A 117 -4.26 -3.29 -7.01
CA ALA A 117 -3.41 -2.34 -7.72
C ALA A 117 -2.64 -1.46 -6.73
N GLY A 118 -1.47 -0.97 -7.11
CA GLY A 118 -0.68 -0.03 -6.30
C GLY A 118 0.36 0.72 -7.12
N LEU A 119 1.23 1.44 -6.41
CA LEU A 119 2.23 2.32 -7.02
C LEU A 119 3.64 1.72 -6.98
N TYR A 120 3.84 0.67 -6.21
CA TYR A 120 5.13 0.05 -5.93
C TYR A 120 4.96 -1.46 -5.77
N GLY A 121 5.92 -2.27 -6.21
CA GLY A 121 5.79 -3.71 -6.06
C GLY A 121 6.96 -4.49 -6.62
N VAL A 122 6.91 -5.81 -6.47
CA VAL A 122 7.94 -6.75 -6.92
C VAL A 122 7.34 -7.87 -7.75
N ARG A 123 8.09 -8.32 -8.74
CA ARG A 123 7.67 -9.39 -9.66
C ARG A 123 8.07 -10.78 -9.20
N ARG A 124 8.99 -10.87 -8.22
CA ARG A 124 9.53 -12.13 -7.74
C ARG A 124 9.63 -12.17 -6.23
N VAL A 125 9.21 -13.32 -5.66
CA VAL A 125 9.31 -13.60 -4.23
C VAL A 125 9.98 -14.98 -4.06
N ARG A 126 11.00 -15.06 -3.22
CA ARG A 126 11.74 -16.30 -2.95
C ARG A 126 10.95 -17.25 -2.05
N ARG A 127 11.44 -18.49 -1.91
CA ARG A 127 10.88 -19.50 -0.99
C ARG A 127 10.85 -19.03 0.47
N ASP A 128 11.80 -18.20 0.87
CA ASP A 128 11.88 -17.60 2.22
C ASP A 128 11.01 -16.34 2.38
N GLY A 129 10.19 -15.99 1.36
CA GLY A 129 9.31 -14.82 1.36
C GLY A 129 10.01 -13.50 1.04
N ARG A 130 11.32 -13.48 0.82
CA ARG A 130 12.05 -12.24 0.47
C ARG A 130 11.80 -11.85 -0.97
N TYR A 131 11.76 -10.55 -1.20
CA TYR A 131 11.69 -9.98 -2.53
C TYR A 131 13.00 -10.16 -3.28
N VAL A 132 12.93 -10.40 -4.60
CA VAL A 132 14.09 -10.60 -5.47
C VAL A 132 13.94 -9.82 -6.74
N GLY A 133 15.07 -9.29 -7.20
CA GLY A 133 15.17 -8.56 -8.43
C GLY A 133 14.71 -7.12 -8.29
N ARG A 134 14.46 -6.51 -9.44
CA ARG A 134 14.14 -5.09 -9.56
C ARG A 134 12.77 -4.80 -9.00
N THR A 135 12.66 -3.78 -8.20
CA THR A 135 11.41 -3.25 -7.74
C THR A 135 10.75 -2.42 -8.83
N ILE A 136 9.47 -2.62 -9.07
CA ILE A 136 8.69 -1.81 -10.00
C ILE A 136 8.14 -0.64 -9.22
N VAL A 137 8.62 0.54 -9.54
CA VAL A 137 8.20 1.79 -8.89
C VAL A 137 8.34 2.94 -9.87
N HIS A 138 7.49 3.94 -9.75
CA HIS A 138 7.63 5.21 -10.44
C HIS A 138 7.53 6.35 -9.41
N CYS A 139 8.63 7.05 -9.17
CA CYS A 139 8.65 8.26 -8.33
C CYS A 139 9.61 9.30 -8.91
N LEU A 140 9.58 10.53 -8.41
CA LEU A 140 10.40 11.62 -8.93
C LEU A 140 11.90 11.51 -8.58
N ALA A 141 12.26 10.72 -7.59
CA ALA A 141 13.65 10.59 -7.10
C ALA A 141 14.36 9.37 -7.71
N GLY A 142 14.63 9.39 -9.01
CA GLY A 142 15.52 8.41 -9.66
C GLY A 142 14.93 7.02 -9.88
N ALA A 143 13.61 6.89 -9.88
CA ALA A 143 12.96 5.63 -10.15
C ALA A 143 12.88 5.30 -11.63
N GLU A 144 12.66 4.04 -11.91
CA GLU A 144 12.41 3.56 -13.26
C GLU A 144 11.12 4.09 -13.84
N THR A 145 11.22 4.53 -15.08
CA THR A 145 10.02 4.80 -15.87
C THR A 145 9.40 3.47 -16.29
N LEU A 146 8.15 3.26 -15.96
CA LEU A 146 7.39 2.15 -16.51
C LEU A 146 7.07 2.46 -17.98
N HIS A 147 7.43 1.55 -18.87
CA HIS A 147 7.10 1.68 -20.30
C HIS A 147 5.66 1.27 -20.62
N ALA A 148 4.98 0.62 -19.68
CA ALA A 148 3.60 0.19 -19.79
C ALA A 148 2.74 0.92 -18.75
N PRO A 149 1.44 1.20 -19.05
CA PRO A 149 0.53 1.87 -18.11
C PRO A 149 0.34 1.08 -16.80
N ARG A 150 0.59 -0.21 -16.85
CA ARG A 150 0.61 -1.11 -15.67
C ARG A 150 1.53 -2.30 -15.90
N VAL A 151 2.06 -2.84 -14.81
CA VAL A 151 2.92 -4.04 -14.79
C VAL A 151 2.38 -5.03 -13.76
N GLU A 152 2.23 -6.31 -14.14
CA GLU A 152 1.87 -7.36 -13.20
C GLU A 152 3.01 -7.60 -12.20
N VAL A 153 2.65 -7.73 -10.91
CA VAL A 153 3.58 -7.97 -9.81
C VAL A 153 3.14 -9.17 -8.97
N ALA A 154 4.10 -9.81 -8.31
CA ALA A 154 3.82 -10.90 -7.37
C ALA A 154 3.30 -10.36 -6.03
N ALA A 155 3.80 -9.19 -5.62
CA ALA A 155 3.33 -8.47 -4.45
C ALA A 155 3.40 -6.95 -4.68
N VAL A 156 2.35 -6.25 -4.23
CA VAL A 156 2.28 -4.80 -4.14
C VAL A 156 2.83 -4.37 -2.79
N ASP A 157 3.51 -3.24 -2.73
CA ASP A 157 4.04 -2.66 -1.50
C ASP A 157 2.97 -1.80 -0.79
N GLY A 158 3.05 -1.74 0.52
CA GLY A 158 2.10 -1.05 1.38
C GLY A 158 1.99 0.46 1.18
N VAL A 159 2.89 1.09 0.44
CA VAL A 159 2.82 2.53 0.09
C VAL A 159 1.45 2.91 -0.46
N CYS A 160 0.88 2.06 -1.32
CA CYS A 160 -0.45 2.26 -1.86
C CYS A 160 -1.07 0.90 -2.23
N LEU A 161 -2.24 0.61 -1.69
CA LEU A 161 -2.99 -0.62 -1.92
C LEU A 161 -4.43 -0.26 -2.33
N CYS A 162 -4.80 -0.47 -3.59
CA CYS A 162 -6.13 -0.18 -4.11
C CYS A 162 -6.80 -1.48 -4.57
N LEU A 163 -7.99 -1.77 -4.02
CA LEU A 163 -8.75 -2.98 -4.32
C LEU A 163 -10.25 -2.75 -4.09
N ALA A 164 -11.07 -3.61 -4.66
CA ALA A 164 -12.50 -3.60 -4.40
C ALA A 164 -12.79 -4.05 -2.95
N ARG A 165 -13.82 -3.48 -2.34
CA ARG A 165 -14.25 -3.80 -0.98
C ARG A 165 -14.60 -5.27 -0.80
N ASP A 166 -15.31 -5.85 -1.79
CA ASP A 166 -15.68 -7.27 -1.79
C ASP A 166 -14.45 -8.19 -1.83
N VAL A 167 -13.40 -7.81 -2.55
CA VAL A 167 -12.12 -8.52 -2.56
C VAL A 167 -11.45 -8.47 -1.19
N LEU A 168 -11.43 -7.29 -0.52
CA LEU A 168 -10.90 -7.18 0.83
C LEU A 168 -11.70 -8.03 1.82
N GLN A 169 -13.02 -8.04 1.71
CA GLN A 169 -13.90 -8.87 2.52
C GLN A 169 -13.68 -10.36 2.26
N ALA A 170 -13.54 -10.77 1.01
CA ALA A 170 -13.31 -12.16 0.62
C ALA A 170 -11.99 -12.73 1.16
N VAL A 171 -10.96 -11.88 1.34
CA VAL A 171 -9.70 -12.30 1.97
C VAL A 171 -9.71 -12.17 3.49
N GLY A 172 -10.77 -11.61 4.09
CA GLY A 172 -10.91 -11.45 5.53
C GLY A 172 -10.26 -10.20 6.12
N GLY A 173 -10.00 -9.17 5.29
CA GLY A 173 -9.31 -7.95 5.72
C GLY A 173 -7.79 -8.11 5.78
N PHE A 174 -7.11 -7.20 6.47
CA PHE A 174 -5.69 -7.31 6.78
C PHE A 174 -5.47 -8.28 7.96
N ASP A 175 -4.59 -9.27 7.78
CA ASP A 175 -4.31 -10.30 8.81
C ASP A 175 -3.53 -9.70 10.00
N GLU A 176 -4.24 -9.37 11.09
CA GLU A 176 -3.65 -8.80 12.31
C GLU A 176 -2.65 -9.74 13.01
N GLY A 177 -2.64 -11.03 12.66
CA GLY A 177 -1.65 -11.97 13.13
C GLY A 177 -0.22 -11.69 12.67
N TYR A 178 -0.02 -10.72 11.76
CA TYR A 178 1.30 -10.20 11.39
C TYR A 178 1.85 -9.16 12.37
N GLY A 179 1.08 -8.76 13.37
CA GLY A 179 1.51 -7.84 14.42
C GLY A 179 1.37 -6.37 14.03
N PHE A 180 2.40 -5.57 14.36
CA PHE A 180 2.24 -4.12 14.40
C PHE A 180 2.40 -3.43 13.05
N PHE A 181 3.44 -3.79 12.23
CA PHE A 181 3.80 -3.05 11.03
C PHE A 181 4.08 -3.90 9.79
N HIS A 182 4.47 -5.17 9.93
CA HIS A 182 5.20 -5.85 8.87
C HIS A 182 4.38 -6.94 8.17
N GLY A 183 4.58 -7.08 6.87
CA GLY A 183 4.14 -8.24 6.10
C GLY A 183 2.69 -8.19 5.61
N TYR A 184 1.89 -7.22 6.02
CA TYR A 184 0.47 -7.07 5.64
C TYR A 184 0.28 -6.89 4.13
N ASP A 185 1.20 -6.18 3.49
CA ASP A 185 1.21 -5.88 2.06
C ASP A 185 1.40 -7.14 1.20
N ARG A 186 2.44 -7.91 1.51
CA ARG A 186 2.70 -9.19 0.84
C ARG A 186 1.64 -10.23 1.16
N GLU A 187 1.15 -10.24 2.40
CA GLU A 187 0.06 -11.11 2.84
C GLU A 187 -1.19 -10.84 2.01
N LEU A 188 -1.66 -9.59 1.96
CA LEU A 188 -2.81 -9.19 1.16
C LEU A 188 -2.62 -9.54 -0.32
N SER A 189 -1.43 -9.29 -0.87
CA SER A 189 -1.12 -9.61 -2.27
C SER A 189 -1.28 -11.11 -2.56
N PHE A 190 -0.80 -11.97 -1.67
CA PHE A 190 -0.90 -13.41 -1.84
C PHE A 190 -2.32 -13.93 -1.56
N ALA A 191 -3.05 -13.35 -0.60
CA ALA A 191 -4.46 -13.66 -0.37
C ALA A 191 -5.34 -13.32 -1.57
N VAL A 192 -5.15 -12.15 -2.17
CA VAL A 192 -5.82 -11.76 -3.42
C VAL A 192 -5.48 -12.72 -4.57
N ARG A 193 -4.23 -13.14 -4.69
CA ARG A 193 -3.80 -14.11 -5.71
C ARG A 193 -4.36 -15.52 -5.46
N GLU A 194 -4.64 -15.88 -4.23
CA GLU A 194 -5.30 -17.15 -3.88
C GLU A 194 -6.74 -17.21 -4.42
N LEU A 195 -7.43 -16.05 -4.51
CA LEU A 195 -8.74 -15.94 -5.18
C LEU A 195 -8.65 -16.06 -6.72
N GLY A 196 -7.46 -16.31 -7.28
CA GLY A 196 -7.24 -16.38 -8.73
C GLY A 196 -7.20 -15.00 -9.41
N LEU A 197 -7.11 -13.92 -8.65
CA LEU A 197 -6.92 -12.55 -9.13
C LEU A 197 -5.44 -12.24 -9.31
N ARG A 198 -5.13 -11.11 -9.96
CA ARG A 198 -3.76 -10.63 -10.18
C ARG A 198 -3.48 -9.36 -9.41
N CYS A 199 -2.19 -9.09 -9.15
CA CYS A 199 -1.73 -7.84 -8.59
C CYS A 199 -0.97 -7.03 -9.65
N ALA A 200 -1.11 -5.70 -9.64
CA ALA A 200 -0.44 -4.84 -10.59
C ALA A 200 0.06 -3.54 -9.97
N VAL A 201 1.13 -3.00 -10.54
CA VAL A 201 1.59 -1.62 -10.29
C VAL A 201 1.16 -0.76 -11.47
N VAL A 202 0.60 0.42 -11.20
CA VAL A 202 0.25 1.40 -12.21
C VAL A 202 1.32 2.48 -12.32
N HIS A 203 1.43 3.08 -13.52
CA HIS A 203 2.34 4.18 -13.77
C HIS A 203 1.70 5.50 -13.25
N ALA A 204 2.13 5.96 -12.10
CA ALA A 204 1.78 7.27 -11.56
C ALA A 204 2.97 7.84 -10.75
N PRO A 205 3.42 9.08 -11.05
CA PRO A 205 4.50 9.71 -10.30
C PRO A 205 4.08 10.03 -8.85
N PHE A 206 4.95 9.69 -7.91
CA PHE A 206 4.78 10.00 -6.50
C PHE A 206 6.13 10.15 -5.81
N VAL A 207 6.13 10.74 -4.63
CA VAL A 207 7.28 10.76 -3.72
C VAL A 207 6.86 10.08 -2.42
N HIS A 208 7.63 9.09 -2.00
CA HIS A 208 7.45 8.43 -0.71
C HIS A 208 8.68 8.73 0.14
N ARG A 209 8.49 9.40 1.27
CA ARG A 209 9.58 9.83 2.15
C ARG A 209 10.17 8.67 2.95
N GLY A 210 9.36 7.66 3.22
CA GLY A 210 9.75 6.40 3.84
C GLY A 210 10.25 6.51 5.28
N GLY A 211 9.78 5.60 6.13
CA GLY A 211 10.33 5.41 7.48
C GLY A 211 10.01 6.49 8.52
N GLY A 212 9.27 7.54 8.16
CA GLY A 212 9.02 8.67 9.06
C GLY A 212 8.45 8.26 10.43
N THR A 213 7.46 7.39 10.45
CA THR A 213 6.84 6.91 11.68
C THR A 213 7.67 5.81 12.36
N ARG A 214 8.28 4.91 11.59
CA ARG A 214 8.95 3.72 12.13
C ARG A 214 10.35 3.96 12.65
N THR A 215 11.12 4.87 12.02
CA THR A 215 12.55 5.07 12.28
C THR A 215 12.89 6.45 12.83
N GLY A 216 11.89 7.30 13.06
CA GLY A 216 12.08 8.64 13.64
C GLY A 216 12.41 8.60 15.12
N GLU A 217 12.73 9.76 15.67
CA GLU A 217 13.08 9.96 17.09
C GLU A 217 11.94 9.54 18.04
N HIS A 218 10.70 9.54 17.55
CA HIS A 218 9.50 9.10 18.26
C HIS A 218 8.94 7.76 17.72
N ALA A 219 9.84 6.87 17.24
CA ALA A 219 9.42 5.56 16.74
C ALA A 219 8.66 4.81 17.85
N PRO A 220 7.43 4.32 17.59
CA PRO A 220 6.58 3.68 18.59
C PRO A 220 7.13 2.33 19.07
N VAL A 221 8.13 1.79 18.35
CA VAL A 221 8.73 0.48 18.65
C VAL A 221 10.27 0.62 18.60
N PRO A 222 10.99 0.13 19.62
CA PRO A 222 12.45 0.09 19.58
C PRO A 222 12.98 -0.67 18.37
N ALA A 223 14.08 -0.21 17.77
CA ALA A 223 14.64 -0.77 16.52
C ALA A 223 14.93 -2.29 16.59
N ALA A 224 15.37 -2.79 17.74
CA ALA A 224 15.61 -4.22 17.94
C ALA A 224 14.30 -5.04 17.88
N LEU A 225 13.22 -4.51 18.44
CA LEU A 225 11.91 -5.15 18.43
C LEU A 225 11.28 -5.05 17.03
N ASP A 226 11.41 -3.92 16.33
CA ASP A 226 11.00 -3.77 14.94
C ASP A 226 11.66 -4.82 14.03
N LEU A 227 12.97 -5.02 14.19
CA LEU A 227 13.71 -6.04 13.44
C LEU A 227 13.22 -7.46 13.75
N ALA A 228 12.95 -7.74 15.03
CA ALA A 228 12.42 -9.04 15.44
C ALA A 228 11.03 -9.30 14.84
N GLN A 229 10.12 -8.34 14.93
CA GLN A 229 8.78 -8.41 14.33
C GLN A 229 8.85 -8.60 12.81
N ARG A 230 9.75 -7.90 12.13
CA ARG A 230 9.97 -8.05 10.69
C ARG A 230 10.42 -9.48 10.32
N ARG A 231 11.32 -10.07 11.11
CA ARG A 231 11.77 -11.47 10.90
C ARG A 231 10.64 -12.46 11.12
N GLU A 232 9.87 -12.25 12.17
CA GLU A 232 8.71 -13.11 12.49
C GLU A 232 7.63 -13.04 11.42
N ALA A 233 7.25 -11.84 10.99
CA ALA A 233 6.32 -11.62 9.89
C ALA A 233 6.76 -12.32 8.60
N LEU A 234 8.05 -12.23 8.26
CA LEU A 234 8.61 -12.90 7.10
C LEU A 234 8.54 -14.43 7.24
N ALA A 235 8.88 -14.97 8.41
CA ALA A 235 8.81 -16.40 8.67
C ALA A 235 7.36 -16.92 8.65
N ARG A 236 6.40 -16.16 9.22
CA ARG A 236 4.96 -16.45 9.15
C ARG A 236 4.50 -16.50 7.69
N PHE A 237 4.84 -15.48 6.90
CA PHE A 237 4.50 -15.41 5.49
C PHE A 237 5.04 -16.64 4.72
N ALA A 238 6.32 -16.94 4.86
CA ALA A 238 6.93 -18.08 4.17
C ALA A 238 6.29 -19.42 4.54
N ARG A 239 5.87 -19.61 5.80
CA ARG A 239 5.15 -20.82 6.23
C ARG A 239 3.74 -20.88 5.64
N LYS A 240 2.96 -19.80 5.75
CA LYS A 240 1.56 -19.73 5.28
C LYS A 240 1.48 -19.96 3.77
N TRP A 241 2.36 -19.31 3.02
CA TRP A 241 2.35 -19.32 1.56
C TRP A 241 3.34 -20.27 0.90
N ARG A 242 3.86 -21.27 1.64
CA ARG A 242 4.84 -22.25 1.12
C ARG A 242 4.41 -22.91 -0.20
N HIS A 243 3.10 -23.12 -0.39
CA HIS A 243 2.50 -23.74 -1.58
C HIS A 243 2.47 -22.82 -2.79
N ARG A 244 2.60 -21.50 -2.59
CA ARG A 244 2.65 -20.47 -3.64
C ARG A 244 4.05 -19.91 -3.86
N LEU A 245 5.02 -20.31 -3.04
CA LEU A 245 6.40 -19.85 -3.13
C LEU A 245 7.31 -20.90 -3.77
N PRO A 246 8.30 -20.50 -4.59
CA PRO A 246 8.60 -19.13 -5.01
C PRO A 246 7.56 -18.61 -6.01
N ALA A 247 7.33 -17.28 -6.02
CA ALA A 247 6.48 -16.63 -7.00
C ALA A 247 7.30 -15.84 -8.02
N ASP A 248 6.95 -15.96 -9.30
CA ASP A 248 7.55 -15.22 -10.40
C ASP A 248 6.48 -14.98 -11.49
N VAL A 249 6.07 -13.72 -11.63
CA VAL A 249 5.02 -13.31 -12.58
C VAL A 249 5.57 -12.80 -13.91
N ARG A 250 6.88 -12.88 -14.13
CA ARG A 250 7.47 -12.52 -15.42
C ARG A 250 7.05 -13.50 -16.52
N THR A 251 6.83 -12.98 -17.71
CA THR A 251 6.59 -13.81 -18.90
C THR A 251 7.81 -14.66 -19.25
N PRO A 252 7.64 -15.77 -19.98
CA PRO A 252 8.78 -16.57 -20.45
C PRO A 252 9.82 -15.76 -21.24
N SER A 253 9.36 -14.83 -22.08
CA SER A 253 10.25 -13.95 -22.88
C SER A 253 11.05 -12.98 -22.00
N GLU A 254 10.45 -12.46 -20.92
CA GLU A 254 11.15 -11.61 -19.96
C GLU A 254 12.17 -12.41 -19.15
N ARG A 255 11.82 -13.64 -18.74
CA ARG A 255 12.76 -14.54 -18.04
C ARG A 255 13.97 -14.87 -18.93
N LEU A 256 13.73 -15.16 -20.22
CA LEU A 256 14.78 -15.43 -21.19
C LEU A 256 15.66 -14.19 -21.41
N ARG A 257 15.07 -13.01 -21.55
CA ARG A 257 15.79 -11.74 -21.70
C ARG A 257 16.69 -11.46 -20.48
N ASP A 258 16.14 -11.63 -19.27
CA ASP A 258 16.91 -11.44 -18.03
C ASP A 258 18.06 -12.46 -17.91
N TRP A 259 17.88 -13.68 -18.47
CA TRP A 259 18.93 -14.70 -18.51
C TRP A 259 20.00 -14.40 -19.57
N LEU A 260 19.61 -13.88 -20.74
CA LEU A 260 20.54 -13.57 -21.85
C LEU A 260 21.21 -12.20 -21.71
N GLY A 261 20.58 -11.24 -21.07
CA GLY A 261 20.90 -9.82 -21.18
C GLY A 261 21.54 -9.17 -19.97
N GLY A 262 21.92 -9.87 -18.91
CA GLY A 262 22.35 -9.17 -17.75
C GLY A 262 23.52 -9.76 -16.96
N PRO A 263 24.53 -8.94 -16.59
CA PRO A 263 25.30 -9.28 -15.42
C PRO A 263 24.35 -9.36 -14.22
N TRP A 264 24.45 -10.42 -13.46
CA TRP A 264 23.78 -10.61 -12.17
C TRP A 264 24.07 -9.42 -11.27
N ARG A 265 23.22 -8.39 -11.30
CA ARG A 265 23.27 -7.32 -10.30
C ARG A 265 22.41 -7.79 -9.13
N VAL A 266 23.13 -8.13 -8.08
CA VAL A 266 22.62 -8.48 -6.76
C VAL A 266 21.89 -7.28 -6.15
#